data_c563b9a9acc10254ee2028276e901a57
#
_entry.id   c563b9a9acc10254ee2028276e901a57
#
_cell.length_a   1.000
_cell.length_b   1.000
_cell.length_c   1.000
_cell.angle_alpha   90.00
_cell.angle_beta   90.00
_cell.angle_gamma   90.00
#
_symmetry.space_group_name_H-M   'P 1'
#
loop_
_entity.id
_entity.type
_entity.pdbx_description
1 polymer ?
#
loop_
_entity_poly.entity_id
_entity_poly.type
_entity_poly.pdbx_seq_one_letter_code
_entity_poly.pdbx_strand_id
1 'polypeptide(L)'
;MRYLDRMQPLALVILRLVLGVIMIGHGWQKVNGHLHEFAGHVASLGLPAWLGYVSAFTEFGGGILLIAGLFTRCVAFAVLVDMIVAIARVHWKHGFMGNGGYEFPLALCAIAFALIFFGAGAISIDGIRGGGRGWSK
;
A
#
# COMPACT_ATOMS: atom_id res chain seq x y z
N MET A 1 26.81 12.90 8.01
CA MET A 1 25.88 11.81 7.70
C MET A 1 24.97 11.41 8.86
N ARG A 2 25.47 11.34 10.11
CA ARG A 2 24.64 11.05 11.32
C ARG A 2 23.40 11.94 11.50
N TYR A 3 23.39 13.15 10.94
CA TYR A 3 22.22 14.03 11.00
C TYR A 3 21.06 13.52 10.13
N LEU A 4 21.37 13.02 8.94
CA LEU A 4 20.36 12.45 8.03
C LEU A 4 19.75 11.14 8.57
N ASP A 5 20.54 10.36 9.28
CA ASP A 5 20.05 9.12 9.90
C ASP A 5 18.95 9.40 10.94
N ARG A 6 19.03 10.55 11.62
CA ARG A 6 17.99 11.00 12.56
C ARG A 6 16.68 11.40 11.90
N MET A 7 16.70 11.63 10.58
CA MET A 7 15.52 12.00 9.80
C MET A 7 14.77 10.77 9.24
N GLN A 8 15.29 9.56 9.42
CA GLN A 8 14.63 8.33 8.95
C GLN A 8 13.18 8.19 9.42
N PRO A 9 12.82 8.50 10.69
CA PRO A 9 11.43 8.43 11.12
C PRO A 9 10.50 9.35 10.32
N LEU A 10 10.98 10.53 9.94
CA LEU A 10 10.21 11.46 9.10
C LEU A 10 10.03 10.91 7.69
N ALA A 11 11.08 10.32 7.11
CA ALA A 11 10.98 9.68 5.79
C ALA A 11 9.93 8.56 5.78
N LEU A 12 9.89 7.74 6.82
CA LEU A 12 8.89 6.67 6.96
C LEU A 12 7.47 7.22 7.09
N VAL A 13 7.27 8.34 7.81
CA VAL A 13 5.98 9.03 7.87
C VAL A 13 5.54 9.47 6.48
N ILE A 14 6.42 10.11 5.72
CA ILE A 14 6.12 10.59 4.37
C ILE A 14 5.74 9.41 3.46
N LEU A 15 6.51 8.33 3.47
CA LEU A 15 6.21 7.13 2.68
C LEU A 15 4.83 6.54 3.01
N ARG A 16 4.50 6.44 4.30
CA ARG A 16 3.20 5.96 4.75
C ARG A 16 2.06 6.88 4.32
N LEU A 17 2.22 8.19 4.49
CA LEU A 17 1.18 9.17 4.13
C LEU A 17 0.92 9.16 2.64
N VAL A 18 1.96 9.17 1.83
CA VAL A 18 1.83 9.15 0.37
C VAL A 18 1.18 7.85 -0.10
N LEU A 19 1.70 6.70 0.34
CA LEU A 19 1.11 5.41 -0.03
C LEU A 19 -0.33 5.30 0.48
N GLY A 20 -0.60 5.69 1.72
CA GLY A 20 -1.92 5.64 2.32
C GLY A 20 -2.95 6.50 1.59
N VAL A 21 -2.61 7.73 1.24
CA VAL A 21 -3.50 8.63 0.47
C VAL A 21 -3.80 8.07 -0.92
N ILE A 22 -2.78 7.56 -1.61
CA ILE A 22 -2.96 6.93 -2.92
C ILE A 22 -3.90 5.72 -2.81
N MET A 23 -3.68 4.86 -1.83
CA MET A 23 -4.49 3.67 -1.64
C MET A 23 -5.94 4.02 -1.25
N ILE A 24 -6.15 5.01 -0.40
CA ILE A 24 -7.50 5.51 -0.07
C ILE A 24 -8.21 6.00 -1.33
N GLY A 25 -7.54 6.79 -2.16
CA GLY A 25 -8.12 7.30 -3.41
C GLY A 25 -8.57 6.19 -4.34
N HIS A 26 -7.72 5.19 -4.56
CA HIS A 26 -8.06 4.03 -5.39
C HIS A 26 -9.16 3.15 -4.77
N GLY A 27 -9.08 2.89 -3.47
CA GLY A 27 -10.07 2.11 -2.75
C GLY A 27 -11.43 2.82 -2.69
N TRP A 28 -11.44 4.13 -2.50
CA TRP A 28 -12.67 4.92 -2.49
C TRP A 28 -13.44 4.81 -3.79
N GLN A 29 -12.75 4.91 -4.93
CA GLN A 29 -13.39 4.75 -6.25
C GLN A 29 -14.08 3.41 -6.41
N LYS A 30 -13.56 2.36 -5.80
CA LYS A 30 -14.13 1.01 -5.84
C LYS A 30 -15.28 0.83 -4.85
N VAL A 31 -15.11 1.32 -3.62
CA VAL A 31 -16.07 1.14 -2.53
C VAL A 31 -17.30 2.01 -2.71
N ASN A 32 -17.16 3.21 -3.28
CA ASN A 32 -18.24 4.17 -3.41
C ASN A 32 -19.18 3.86 -4.58
N GLY A 33 -20.02 2.84 -4.41
CA GLY A 33 -21.06 2.47 -5.37
C GLY A 33 -20.61 1.58 -6.53
N HIS A 34 -19.32 1.26 -6.67
CA HIS A 34 -18.77 0.49 -7.79
C HIS A 34 -18.17 -0.86 -7.36
N LEU A 35 -18.40 -1.28 -6.14
CA LEU A 35 -17.78 -2.46 -5.56
C LEU A 35 -18.15 -3.75 -6.32
N HIS A 36 -19.41 -3.88 -6.68
CA HIS A 36 -19.90 -5.04 -7.44
C HIS A 36 -19.34 -5.07 -8.88
N GLU A 37 -19.28 -3.92 -9.53
CA GLU A 37 -18.70 -3.78 -10.87
C GLU A 37 -17.20 -4.14 -10.85
N PHE A 38 -16.48 -3.68 -9.83
CA PHE A 38 -15.07 -4.01 -9.66
C PHE A 38 -14.86 -5.52 -9.44
N ALA A 39 -15.71 -6.17 -8.63
CA ALA A 39 -15.66 -7.61 -8.46
C ALA A 39 -15.91 -8.36 -9.78
N GLY A 40 -16.85 -7.87 -10.60
CA GLY A 40 -17.08 -8.39 -11.94
C GLY A 40 -15.89 -8.21 -12.87
N HIS A 41 -15.22 -7.05 -12.79
CA HIS A 41 -13.98 -6.81 -13.55
C HIS A 41 -12.87 -7.80 -13.13
N VAL A 42 -12.69 -8.04 -11.84
CA VAL A 42 -11.72 -9.01 -11.32
C VAL A 42 -12.03 -10.42 -11.84
N ALA A 43 -13.31 -10.81 -11.88
CA ALA A 43 -13.74 -12.08 -12.45
C ALA A 43 -13.38 -12.19 -13.94
N SER A 44 -13.51 -11.11 -14.70
CA SER A 44 -13.14 -11.08 -16.13
C SER A 44 -11.64 -11.28 -16.37
N LEU A 45 -10.80 -11.03 -15.36
CA LEU A 45 -9.36 -11.27 -15.42
C LEU A 45 -8.96 -12.73 -15.11
N GLY A 46 -9.95 -13.61 -14.91
CA GLY A 46 -9.71 -15.01 -14.56
C GLY A 46 -9.45 -15.25 -13.09
N LEU A 47 -9.81 -14.30 -12.23
CA LEU A 47 -9.65 -14.39 -10.77
C LEU A 47 -11.03 -14.55 -10.11
N PRO A 48 -11.11 -15.17 -8.91
CA PRO A 48 -12.37 -15.21 -8.18
C PRO A 48 -12.91 -13.80 -7.88
N ALA A 49 -14.20 -13.56 -8.09
CA ALA A 49 -14.84 -12.26 -7.90
C ALA A 49 -14.66 -11.71 -6.46
N TRP A 50 -14.63 -12.59 -5.45
CA TRP A 50 -14.45 -12.20 -4.05
C TRP A 50 -13.11 -11.51 -3.79
N LEU A 51 -12.07 -11.78 -4.60
CA LEU A 51 -10.79 -11.07 -4.53
C LEU A 51 -10.96 -9.58 -4.85
N GLY A 52 -11.94 -9.20 -5.65
CA GLY A 52 -12.26 -7.80 -5.90
C GLY A 52 -12.66 -7.06 -4.62
N TYR A 53 -13.49 -7.70 -3.79
CA TYR A 53 -13.87 -7.14 -2.49
C TYR A 53 -12.67 -7.04 -1.55
N VAL A 54 -11.84 -8.08 -1.49
CA VAL A 54 -10.62 -8.08 -0.68
C VAL A 54 -9.66 -6.97 -1.12
N SER A 55 -9.44 -6.82 -2.42
CA SER A 55 -8.60 -5.75 -2.98
C SER A 55 -9.13 -4.36 -2.62
N ALA A 56 -10.42 -4.11 -2.85
CA ALA A 56 -11.04 -2.80 -2.57
C ALA A 56 -10.91 -2.41 -1.09
N PHE A 57 -11.17 -3.33 -0.18
CA PHE A 57 -11.03 -3.08 1.26
C PHE A 57 -9.57 -3.00 1.71
N THR A 58 -8.67 -3.75 1.09
CA THR A 58 -7.22 -3.63 1.33
C THR A 58 -6.74 -2.24 0.95
N GLU A 59 -7.15 -1.73 -0.17
CA GLU A 59 -6.78 -0.38 -0.60
C GLU A 59 -7.38 0.70 0.30
N PHE A 60 -8.67 0.67 0.50
CA PHE A 60 -9.35 1.71 1.30
C PHE A 60 -9.01 1.62 2.79
N GLY A 61 -9.26 0.48 3.41
CA GLY A 61 -8.98 0.27 4.84
C GLY A 61 -7.49 0.25 5.14
N GLY A 62 -6.70 -0.38 4.29
CA GLY A 62 -5.25 -0.43 4.41
C GLY A 62 -4.62 0.96 4.29
N GLY A 63 -5.12 1.80 3.38
CA GLY A 63 -4.66 3.18 3.25
C GLY A 63 -4.88 3.98 4.53
N ILE A 64 -6.03 3.85 5.17
CA ILE A 64 -6.34 4.49 6.47
C ILE A 64 -5.37 4.00 7.55
N LEU A 65 -5.13 2.70 7.63
CA LEU A 65 -4.21 2.11 8.60
C LEU A 65 -2.76 2.56 8.37
N LEU A 66 -2.34 2.72 7.13
CA LEU A 66 -1.01 3.24 6.80
C LEU A 66 -0.83 4.68 7.26
N ILE A 67 -1.84 5.54 7.08
CA ILE A 67 -1.80 6.93 7.57
C ILE A 67 -1.67 6.94 9.08
N ALA A 68 -2.48 6.16 9.79
CA ALA A 68 -2.41 6.02 11.24
C ALA A 68 -1.12 5.34 11.71
N GLY A 69 -0.46 4.56 10.86
CA GLY A 69 0.70 3.76 11.23
C GLY A 69 0.34 2.60 12.14
N LEU A 70 -0.81 1.99 11.91
CA LEU A 70 -1.31 0.84 12.68
C LEU A 70 -1.23 -0.42 11.82
N PHE A 71 -0.65 -1.50 12.36
CA PHE A 71 -0.40 -2.76 11.65
C PHE A 71 0.36 -2.58 10.32
N THR A 72 1.27 -1.62 10.29
CA THR A 72 1.92 -1.12 9.07
C THR A 72 2.55 -2.23 8.24
N ARG A 73 3.28 -3.16 8.86
CA ARG A 73 3.96 -4.24 8.14
C ARG A 73 2.97 -5.20 7.47
N CYS A 74 1.90 -5.57 8.19
CA CYS A 74 0.86 -6.45 7.65
C CYS A 74 0.10 -5.79 6.51
N VAL A 75 -0.27 -4.53 6.68
CA VAL A 75 -0.96 -3.74 5.65
C VAL A 75 -0.07 -3.55 4.43
N ALA A 76 1.19 -3.19 4.63
CA ALA A 76 2.16 -3.04 3.53
C ALA A 76 2.35 -4.35 2.75
N PHE A 77 2.37 -5.49 3.43
CA PHE A 77 2.41 -6.79 2.76
C PHE A 77 1.16 -7.04 1.91
N ALA A 78 -0.02 -6.76 2.45
CA ALA A 78 -1.28 -6.89 1.71
C ALA A 78 -1.31 -5.97 0.47
N VAL A 79 -0.87 -4.72 0.61
CA VAL A 79 -0.75 -3.77 -0.50
C VAL A 79 0.26 -4.25 -1.54
N LEU A 80 1.40 -4.79 -1.12
CA LEU A 80 2.40 -5.35 -2.02
C LEU A 80 1.82 -6.46 -2.88
N VAL A 81 1.12 -7.42 -2.27
CA VAL A 81 0.46 -8.53 -2.99
C VAL A 81 -0.59 -8.00 -3.96
N ASP A 82 -1.43 -7.05 -3.52
CA ASP A 82 -2.46 -6.44 -4.35
C ASP A 82 -1.86 -5.77 -5.59
N MET A 83 -0.78 -5.01 -5.41
CA MET A 83 -0.09 -4.33 -6.51
C MET A 83 0.64 -5.31 -7.45
N ILE A 84 1.22 -6.39 -6.94
CA ILE A 84 1.82 -7.44 -7.78
C ILE A 84 0.76 -8.08 -8.68
N VAL A 85 -0.41 -8.40 -8.12
CA VAL A 85 -1.54 -8.96 -8.89
C VAL A 85 -2.02 -7.95 -9.93
N ALA A 86 -2.14 -6.67 -9.57
CA ALA A 86 -2.51 -5.61 -10.50
C ALA A 86 -1.51 -5.50 -11.67
N ILE A 87 -0.22 -5.57 -11.40
CA ILE A 87 0.81 -5.59 -12.44
C ILE A 87 0.61 -6.80 -13.35
N ALA A 88 0.52 -7.99 -12.79
CA ALA A 88 0.48 -9.24 -13.55
C ALA A 88 -0.79 -9.37 -14.40
N ARG A 89 -1.93 -8.92 -13.91
CA ARG A 89 -3.25 -9.17 -14.55
C ARG A 89 -3.81 -8.00 -15.34
N VAL A 90 -3.43 -6.77 -14.98
CA VAL A 90 -4.01 -5.56 -15.59
C VAL A 90 -2.97 -4.80 -16.40
N HIS A 91 -1.85 -4.46 -15.78
CA HIS A 91 -0.89 -3.49 -16.32
C HIS A 91 0.18 -4.10 -17.22
N TRP A 92 0.50 -5.38 -17.07
CA TRP A 92 1.59 -6.03 -17.80
C TRP A 92 1.48 -5.87 -19.31
N LYS A 93 0.27 -6.05 -19.85
CA LYS A 93 0.00 -5.93 -21.28
C LYS A 93 0.17 -4.52 -21.85
N HIS A 94 0.18 -3.51 -21.00
CA HIS A 94 0.33 -2.11 -21.40
C HIS A 94 1.79 -1.63 -21.40
N GLY A 95 2.74 -2.52 -21.06
CA GLY A 95 4.16 -2.20 -20.99
C GLY A 95 4.54 -1.40 -19.74
N PHE A 96 5.79 -0.99 -19.67
CA PHE A 96 6.34 -0.29 -18.51
C PHE A 96 5.78 1.13 -18.38
N MET A 97 5.89 1.90 -19.46
CA MET A 97 5.51 3.31 -19.48
C MET A 97 4.24 3.54 -20.32
N GLY A 98 3.63 4.70 -20.12
CA GLY A 98 2.45 5.14 -20.86
C GLY A 98 1.14 4.89 -20.12
N ASN A 99 0.01 5.08 -20.82
CA ASN A 99 -1.31 4.91 -20.25
C ASN A 99 -1.54 3.46 -19.80
N GLY A 100 -1.78 3.27 -18.50
CA GLY A 100 -2.04 1.97 -17.92
C GLY A 100 -0.79 1.10 -17.76
N GLY A 101 0.42 1.63 -17.98
CA GLY A 101 1.68 0.93 -17.76
C GLY A 101 1.89 0.53 -16.29
N TYR A 102 2.79 -0.41 -16.06
CA TYR A 102 3.02 -0.93 -14.70
C TYR A 102 4.03 -0.13 -13.89
N GLU A 103 4.58 0.98 -14.41
CA GLU A 103 5.53 1.82 -13.66
C GLU A 103 4.95 2.36 -12.36
N PHE A 104 3.70 2.82 -12.36
CA PHE A 104 3.06 3.37 -11.17
C PHE A 104 2.80 2.30 -10.09
N PRO A 105 2.13 1.17 -10.36
CA PRO A 105 1.99 0.12 -9.36
C PRO A 105 3.34 -0.49 -8.93
N LEU A 106 4.36 -0.48 -9.78
CA LEU A 106 5.70 -0.91 -9.40
C LEU A 106 6.32 0.03 -8.35
N ALA A 107 6.17 1.34 -8.51
CA ALA A 107 6.61 2.31 -7.51
C ALA A 107 5.90 2.11 -6.17
N LEU A 108 4.60 1.81 -6.19
CA LEU A 108 3.83 1.49 -4.98
C LEU A 108 4.32 0.19 -4.32
N CYS A 109 4.69 -0.82 -5.12
CA CYS A 109 5.33 -2.04 -4.61
C CYS A 109 6.63 -1.74 -3.88
N ALA A 110 7.47 -0.88 -4.42
CA ALA A 110 8.75 -0.51 -3.80
C ALA A 110 8.54 0.20 -2.45
N ILE A 111 7.58 1.10 -2.36
CA ILE A 111 7.23 1.79 -1.10
C ILE A 111 6.69 0.77 -0.08
N ALA A 112 5.75 -0.08 -0.48
CA ALA A 112 5.19 -1.12 0.39
C ALA A 112 6.27 -2.09 0.87
N PHE A 113 7.17 -2.51 0.00
CA PHE A 113 8.30 -3.37 0.34
C PHE A 113 9.18 -2.71 1.41
N ALA A 114 9.53 -1.45 1.25
CA ALA A 114 10.30 -0.71 2.25
C ALA A 114 9.59 -0.69 3.61
N LEU A 115 8.29 -0.43 3.63
CA LEU A 115 7.51 -0.38 4.88
C LEU A 115 7.39 -1.75 5.57
N ILE A 116 7.43 -2.86 4.84
CA ILE A 116 7.45 -4.20 5.43
C ILE A 116 8.69 -4.37 6.32
N PHE A 117 9.85 -3.95 5.83
CA PHE A 117 11.12 -4.14 6.53
C PHE A 117 11.40 -3.05 7.56
N PHE A 118 11.17 -1.79 7.22
CA PHE A 118 11.42 -0.67 8.14
C PHE A 118 10.29 -0.47 9.16
N GLY A 119 9.07 -0.89 8.84
CA GLY A 119 7.90 -0.68 9.69
C GLY A 119 7.37 0.75 9.64
N ALA A 120 6.55 1.09 10.64
CA ALA A 120 5.86 2.38 10.70
C ALA A 120 6.73 3.57 11.12
N GLY A 121 7.85 3.30 11.76
CA GLY A 121 8.66 4.34 12.40
C GLY A 121 8.13 4.78 13.76
N ALA A 122 8.87 5.66 14.43
CA ALA A 122 8.55 6.12 15.78
C ALA A 122 7.26 6.97 15.82
N ILE A 123 7.00 7.75 14.78
CA ILE A 123 5.81 8.62 14.68
C ILE A 123 4.65 7.82 14.09
N SER A 124 4.08 6.92 14.88
CA SER A 124 3.00 6.02 14.46
C SER A 124 2.33 5.37 15.68
N ILE A 125 1.13 4.83 15.49
CA ILE A 125 0.47 4.06 16.55
C ILE A 125 1.26 2.79 16.88
N ASP A 126 1.81 2.11 15.87
CA ASP A 126 2.70 0.95 16.08
C ASP A 126 3.94 1.32 16.91
N GLY A 127 4.52 2.49 16.66
CA GLY A 127 5.66 3.01 17.41
C GLY A 127 5.34 3.27 18.88
N ILE A 128 4.18 3.82 19.16
CA ILE A 128 3.70 4.08 20.53
C ILE A 128 3.43 2.77 21.26
N ARG A 129 2.76 1.80 20.60
CA ARG A 129 2.40 0.50 21.19
C ARG A 129 3.61 -0.41 21.40
N GLY A 130 4.60 -0.31 20.54
CA GLY A 130 5.83 -1.11 20.62
C GLY A 130 6.79 -0.65 21.73
N GLY A 131 6.43 0.38 22.52
CA GLY A 131 7.25 0.92 23.60
C GLY A 131 8.65 1.22 23.10
N GLY A 132 8.80 2.28 22.29
CA GLY A 132 10.11 2.86 21.96
C GLY A 132 11.27 1.88 21.93
N ARG A 133 11.24 0.84 21.12
CA ARG A 133 12.46 0.12 20.79
C ARG A 133 13.29 1.08 19.95
N GLY A 134 13.97 1.98 20.69
CA GLY A 134 14.95 2.85 20.12
C GLY A 134 15.95 2.00 19.33
N TRP A 135 16.26 2.45 18.15
CA TRP A 135 17.45 2.05 17.47
C TRP A 135 18.64 2.50 18.34
N SER A 136 18.95 1.67 19.35
CA SER A 136 20.23 1.76 20.02
C SER A 136 21.16 0.81 19.29
N LYS A 137 21.90 1.33 18.34
CA LYS A 137 23.33 1.06 18.09
C LYS A 137 23.79 1.83 16.88
#